data_47d9bb87b754aa4356fdb3f9e0adbea5
#
_entry.id   47d9bb87b754aa4356fdb3f9e0adbea5
#
_cell.length_a   1.000
_cell.length_b   1.000
_cell.length_c   1.000
_cell.angle_alpha   90.00
_cell.angle_beta   90.00
_cell.angle_gamma   90.00
#
_symmetry.space_group_name_H-M   'P 1'
#
loop_
_entity.id
_entity.type
_entity.pdbx_description
1 polymer ?
#
loop_
_entity_poly.entity_id
_entity_poly.type
_entity_poly.pdbx_seq_one_letter_code
_entity_poly.pdbx_strand_id
1 'polypeptide(L)'
;MKRTFAEAMAHRRSYYSIGSDSPVLDEEIVHIIREAVKNVPSAFNSQSTRIVLLLGDEHKKLWNIVKETLKARISAEAFAKTEAKIDGCFASGHGTVLYFEDTSVVKKLQETFPSYKDNFPTWSQHTSAMHQFAIWTMLELSLI
;
A
#
# COMPACT_ATOMS: atom_id res chain seq x y z
N MET A 1 -2.82 -5.67 26.25
CA MET A 1 -2.74 -4.19 26.44
C MET A 1 -2.52 -3.59 25.05
N LYS A 2 -3.39 -2.69 24.58
CA LYS A 2 -3.22 -2.08 23.25
C LYS A 2 -1.94 -1.25 23.21
N ARG A 3 -1.13 -1.41 22.15
CA ARG A 3 0.07 -0.59 21.92
C ARG A 3 -0.32 0.87 21.70
N THR A 4 0.54 1.79 22.12
CA THR A 4 0.48 3.18 21.67
C THR A 4 0.99 3.29 20.23
N PHE A 5 0.73 4.42 19.57
CA PHE A 5 1.28 4.68 18.23
C PHE A 5 2.80 4.58 18.18
N ALA A 6 3.49 5.12 19.17
CA ALA A 6 4.95 5.06 19.26
C ALA A 6 5.46 3.62 19.40
N GLU A 7 4.81 2.80 20.20
CA GLU A 7 5.15 1.38 20.33
C GLU A 7 4.88 0.59 19.05
N ALA A 8 3.77 0.84 18.37
CA ALA A 8 3.47 0.22 17.08
C ALA A 8 4.51 0.60 16.01
N MET A 9 4.88 1.88 15.93
CA MET A 9 5.91 2.36 15.04
C MET A 9 7.26 1.69 15.32
N ALA A 10 7.65 1.52 16.57
CA ALA A 10 8.90 0.87 16.97
C ALA A 10 8.87 -0.64 16.76
N HIS A 11 7.72 -1.30 16.92
CA HIS A 11 7.55 -2.75 16.79
C HIS A 11 7.43 -3.19 15.33
N ARG A 12 6.76 -2.39 14.49
CA ARG A 12 6.55 -2.69 13.06
C ARG A 12 7.87 -3.06 12.36
N ARG A 13 7.86 -4.14 11.60
CA ARG A 13 8.99 -4.60 10.78
C ARG A 13 8.50 -4.97 9.37
N SER A 14 9.43 -5.00 8.43
CA SER A 14 9.20 -5.60 7.11
C SER A 14 9.33 -7.12 7.25
N TYR A 15 8.20 -7.78 7.39
CA TYR A 15 8.14 -9.25 7.43
C TYR A 15 8.12 -9.79 6.01
N TYR A 16 8.93 -10.81 5.74
CA TYR A 16 9.00 -11.48 4.44
C TYR A 16 8.37 -12.86 4.46
N SER A 17 8.26 -13.51 5.61
CA SER A 17 7.56 -14.77 5.77
C SER A 17 6.19 -14.47 6.38
N ILE A 18 5.25 -14.08 5.52
CA ILE A 18 3.86 -13.78 5.91
C ILE A 18 2.95 -14.93 5.48
N GLY A 19 1.86 -15.13 6.22
CA GLY A 19 0.86 -16.15 5.94
C GLY A 19 -0.50 -15.56 5.58
N SER A 20 -1.42 -16.43 5.20
CA SER A 20 -2.79 -16.05 4.82
C SER A 20 -3.71 -15.81 6.02
N ASP A 21 -3.30 -16.22 7.21
CA ASP A 21 -4.11 -16.08 8.42
C ASP A 21 -4.04 -14.64 8.91
N SER A 22 -5.19 -13.99 9.00
CA SER A 22 -5.29 -12.64 9.55
C SER A 22 -5.82 -12.69 10.99
N PRO A 23 -5.16 -12.03 11.95
CA PRO A 23 -5.66 -11.91 13.32
C PRO A 23 -6.81 -10.92 13.46
N VAL A 24 -7.12 -10.15 12.40
CA VAL A 24 -8.22 -9.20 12.34
C VAL A 24 -9.17 -9.53 11.20
N LEU A 25 -10.43 -9.13 11.34
CA LEU A 25 -11.44 -9.33 10.31
C LEU A 25 -11.21 -8.41 9.10
N ASP A 26 -11.67 -8.82 7.92
CA ASP A 26 -11.57 -8.02 6.70
C ASP A 26 -12.26 -6.65 6.83
N GLU A 27 -13.37 -6.60 7.53
CA GLU A 27 -14.10 -5.35 7.82
C GLU A 27 -13.26 -4.38 8.65
N GLU A 28 -12.45 -4.88 9.59
CA GLU A 28 -11.53 -4.05 10.37
C GLU A 28 -10.39 -3.51 9.51
N ILE A 29 -9.84 -4.33 8.60
CA ILE A 29 -8.85 -3.87 7.61
C ILE A 29 -9.42 -2.74 6.74
N VAL A 30 -10.65 -2.93 6.25
CA VAL A 30 -11.37 -1.89 5.48
C VAL A 30 -11.59 -0.63 6.30
N HIS A 31 -11.97 -0.75 7.58
CA HIS A 31 -12.16 0.38 8.48
C HIS A 31 -10.85 1.15 8.68
N ILE A 32 -9.75 0.47 8.95
CA ILE A 32 -8.41 1.07 9.10
C ILE A 32 -8.02 1.88 7.87
N ILE A 33 -8.20 1.29 6.68
CA ILE A 33 -7.89 1.97 5.41
C ILE A 33 -8.74 3.23 5.24
N ARG A 34 -10.05 3.15 5.51
CA ARG A 34 -10.96 4.29 5.42
C ARG A 34 -10.60 5.41 6.37
N GLU A 35 -10.25 5.09 7.61
CA GLU A 35 -9.81 6.08 8.59
C GLU A 35 -8.49 6.74 8.18
N ALA A 36 -7.55 5.99 7.62
CA ALA A 36 -6.32 6.57 7.09
C ALA A 36 -6.60 7.53 5.92
N VAL A 37 -7.40 7.11 4.93
CA VAL A 37 -7.78 7.97 3.78
C VAL A 37 -8.46 9.25 4.22
N LYS A 38 -9.30 9.18 5.26
CA LYS A 38 -10.06 10.30 5.78
C LYS A 38 -9.22 11.31 6.57
N ASN A 39 -8.18 10.84 7.27
CA ASN A 39 -7.46 11.64 8.24
C ASN A 39 -6.01 11.98 7.84
N VAL A 40 -5.40 11.27 6.88
CA VAL A 40 -4.06 11.62 6.39
C VAL A 40 -4.14 12.90 5.56
N PRO A 41 -3.34 13.93 5.91
CA PRO A 41 -3.36 15.20 5.20
C PRO A 41 -2.75 15.10 3.81
N SER A 42 -3.14 16.01 2.91
CA SER A 42 -2.56 16.16 1.59
C SER A 42 -2.26 17.64 1.27
N ALA A 43 -1.23 17.89 0.50
CA ALA A 43 -0.87 19.25 0.09
C ALA A 43 -2.04 19.90 -0.65
N PHE A 44 -2.39 21.14 -0.26
CA PHE A 44 -3.55 21.87 -0.79
C PHE A 44 -4.87 21.10 -0.68
N ASN A 45 -4.97 20.17 0.28
CA ASN A 45 -6.13 19.30 0.41
C ASN A 45 -6.47 18.58 -0.91
N SER A 46 -5.45 18.10 -1.60
CA SER A 46 -5.59 17.53 -2.95
C SER A 46 -6.45 16.28 -2.99
N GLN A 47 -6.40 15.46 -1.95
CA GLN A 47 -7.18 14.22 -1.85
C GLN A 47 -7.03 13.32 -3.10
N SER A 48 -5.83 13.29 -3.68
CA SER A 48 -5.52 12.56 -4.92
C SER A 48 -5.31 11.07 -4.73
N THR A 49 -5.06 10.61 -3.51
CA THR A 49 -4.78 9.20 -3.21
C THR A 49 -6.00 8.31 -3.49
N ARG A 50 -5.75 7.17 -4.14
CA ARG A 50 -6.71 6.08 -4.35
C ARG A 50 -6.10 4.80 -3.82
N ILE A 51 -6.86 4.05 -3.01
CA ILE A 51 -6.39 2.82 -2.40
C ILE A 51 -7.30 1.68 -2.82
N VAL A 52 -6.69 0.56 -3.19
CA VAL A 52 -7.39 -0.68 -3.54
C VAL A 52 -6.93 -1.79 -2.61
N LEU A 53 -7.85 -2.37 -1.87
CA LEU A 53 -7.62 -3.57 -1.08
C LEU A 53 -8.01 -4.80 -1.90
N LEU A 54 -7.07 -5.71 -2.09
CA LEU A 54 -7.28 -7.00 -2.75
C LEU A 54 -7.18 -8.12 -1.73
N LEU A 55 -8.22 -8.92 -1.63
CA LEU A 55 -8.33 -10.07 -0.73
C LEU A 55 -8.65 -11.34 -1.54
N GLY A 56 -8.41 -12.50 -0.94
CA GLY A 56 -8.80 -13.79 -1.52
C GLY A 56 -8.31 -13.97 -2.97
N ASP A 57 -9.23 -14.24 -3.90
CA ASP A 57 -8.89 -14.53 -5.29
C ASP A 57 -8.36 -13.31 -6.06
N GLU A 58 -8.77 -12.10 -5.72
CA GLU A 58 -8.24 -10.89 -6.36
C GLU A 58 -6.78 -10.62 -5.95
N HIS A 59 -6.40 -10.91 -4.71
CA HIS A 59 -5.01 -10.92 -4.26
C HIS A 59 -4.17 -11.93 -5.07
N LYS A 60 -4.66 -13.18 -5.22
CA LYS A 60 -3.99 -14.21 -6.01
C LYS A 60 -3.83 -13.83 -7.48
N LYS A 61 -4.88 -13.24 -8.09
CA LYS A 61 -4.84 -12.76 -9.47
C LYS A 61 -3.76 -11.70 -9.68
N LEU A 62 -3.64 -10.75 -8.75
CA LEU A 62 -2.59 -9.73 -8.82
C LEU A 62 -1.21 -10.38 -8.91
N TRP A 63 -0.88 -11.28 -7.99
CA TRP A 63 0.45 -11.89 -7.96
C TRP A 63 0.72 -12.80 -9.15
N ASN A 64 -0.32 -13.44 -9.71
CA ASN A 64 -0.19 -14.16 -10.98
C ASN A 64 0.12 -13.22 -12.15
N ILE A 65 -0.55 -12.07 -12.25
CA ILE A 65 -0.24 -11.04 -13.26
C ILE A 65 1.21 -10.57 -13.13
N VAL A 66 1.68 -10.34 -11.89
CA VAL A 66 3.07 -9.94 -11.63
C VAL A 66 4.04 -11.03 -12.10
N LYS A 67 3.80 -12.30 -11.76
CA LYS A 67 4.64 -13.42 -12.20
C LYS A 67 4.71 -13.55 -13.71
N GLU A 68 3.57 -13.58 -14.40
CA GLU A 68 3.53 -13.68 -15.87
C GLU A 68 4.23 -12.50 -16.55
N THR A 69 4.05 -11.29 -16.00
CA THR A 69 4.72 -10.09 -16.53
C THR A 69 6.24 -10.17 -16.40
N LEU A 70 6.73 -10.64 -15.25
CA LEU A 70 8.17 -10.78 -15.01
C LEU A 70 8.79 -11.92 -15.82
N LYS A 71 8.10 -13.06 -15.91
CA LYS A 71 8.52 -14.21 -16.70
C LYS A 71 8.80 -13.86 -18.17
N ALA A 72 8.02 -12.94 -18.73
CA ALA A 72 8.20 -12.46 -20.08
C ALA A 72 9.37 -11.46 -20.26
N ARG A 73 9.98 -10.97 -19.18
CA ARG A 73 10.93 -9.84 -19.18
C ARG A 73 12.32 -10.16 -18.65
N ILE A 74 12.50 -11.26 -17.93
CA ILE A 74 13.76 -11.63 -17.29
C ILE A 74 14.15 -13.07 -17.67
N SER A 75 15.41 -13.44 -17.45
CA SER A 75 15.87 -14.80 -17.75
C SER A 75 15.17 -15.84 -16.87
N ALA A 76 15.09 -17.09 -17.36
CA ALA A 76 14.47 -18.19 -16.63
C ALA A 76 15.11 -18.42 -15.25
N GLU A 77 16.44 -18.29 -15.15
CA GLU A 77 17.14 -18.44 -13.86
C GLU A 77 16.78 -17.30 -12.88
N ALA A 78 16.74 -16.05 -13.34
CA ALA A 78 16.35 -14.91 -12.54
C ALA A 78 14.87 -15.01 -12.15
N PHE A 79 14.02 -15.50 -13.05
CA PHE A 79 12.59 -15.69 -12.79
C PHE A 79 12.36 -16.73 -11.69
N ALA A 80 13.02 -17.87 -11.70
CA ALA A 80 12.85 -18.91 -10.67
C ALA A 80 13.10 -18.37 -9.25
N LYS A 81 14.15 -17.55 -9.06
CA LYS A 81 14.45 -16.89 -7.77
C LYS A 81 13.36 -15.89 -7.39
N THR A 82 12.90 -15.11 -8.37
CA THR A 82 11.86 -14.08 -8.18
C THR A 82 10.50 -14.71 -7.87
N GLU A 83 10.12 -15.77 -8.59
CA GLU A 83 8.89 -16.53 -8.37
C GLU A 83 8.83 -17.10 -6.95
N ALA A 84 9.90 -17.76 -6.49
CA ALA A 84 10.00 -18.29 -5.13
C ALA A 84 9.81 -17.17 -4.07
N LYS A 85 10.38 -15.98 -4.31
CA LYS A 85 10.20 -14.83 -3.42
C LYS A 85 8.75 -14.30 -3.46
N ILE A 86 8.15 -14.21 -4.63
CA ILE A 86 6.74 -13.78 -4.76
C ILE A 86 5.85 -14.73 -3.99
N ASP A 87 5.98 -16.04 -4.22
CA ASP A 87 5.13 -17.05 -3.62
C ASP A 87 5.32 -17.14 -2.10
N GLY A 88 6.55 -17.05 -1.60
CA GLY A 88 6.85 -17.20 -0.18
C GLY A 88 6.75 -15.92 0.66
N CYS A 89 6.79 -14.73 0.02
CA CYS A 89 6.90 -13.47 0.75
C CYS A 89 5.74 -12.49 0.49
N PHE A 90 5.00 -12.65 -0.62
CA PHE A 90 3.96 -11.71 -1.02
C PHE A 90 2.62 -12.38 -1.29
N ALA A 91 2.58 -13.35 -2.21
CA ALA A 91 1.36 -14.07 -2.58
C ALA A 91 0.85 -14.98 -1.44
N SER A 92 1.71 -15.33 -0.49
CA SER A 92 1.35 -16.07 0.73
C SER A 92 0.57 -15.23 1.75
N GLY A 93 0.55 -13.90 1.59
CA GLY A 93 -0.15 -13.00 2.52
C GLY A 93 -1.67 -13.08 2.42
N HIS A 94 -2.36 -12.54 3.43
CA HIS A 94 -3.82 -12.47 3.51
C HIS A 94 -4.42 -11.59 2.41
N GLY A 95 -3.74 -10.50 2.06
CA GLY A 95 -4.19 -9.54 1.06
C GLY A 95 -3.10 -8.58 0.61
N THR A 96 -3.45 -7.69 -0.30
CA THR A 96 -2.55 -6.64 -0.81
C THR A 96 -3.26 -5.30 -0.82
N VAL A 97 -2.61 -4.28 -0.28
CA VAL A 97 -3.06 -2.89 -0.39
C VAL A 97 -2.26 -2.20 -1.48
N LEU A 98 -2.94 -1.73 -2.52
CA LEU A 98 -2.35 -0.97 -3.62
C LEU A 98 -2.62 0.52 -3.42
N TYR A 99 -1.62 1.34 -3.69
CA TYR A 99 -1.68 2.79 -3.57
C TYR A 99 -1.49 3.44 -4.93
N PHE A 100 -2.39 4.34 -5.29
CA PHE A 100 -2.37 5.10 -6.53
C PHE A 100 -2.58 6.58 -6.24
N GLU A 101 -2.05 7.42 -7.11
CA GLU A 101 -2.34 8.85 -7.13
C GLU A 101 -3.12 9.20 -8.40
N ASP A 102 -4.26 9.85 -8.23
CA ASP A 102 -5.07 10.36 -9.33
C ASP A 102 -4.37 11.55 -9.99
N THR A 103 -3.69 11.27 -11.08
CA THR A 103 -2.92 12.28 -11.81
C THR A 103 -3.78 13.40 -12.39
N SER A 104 -5.09 13.19 -12.58
CA SER A 104 -5.99 14.25 -13.04
C SER A 104 -6.15 15.34 -11.99
N VAL A 105 -6.24 14.97 -10.71
CA VAL A 105 -6.27 15.91 -9.59
C VAL A 105 -4.96 16.68 -9.50
N VAL A 106 -3.83 15.99 -9.64
CA VAL A 106 -2.49 16.63 -9.61
C VAL A 106 -2.37 17.67 -10.74
N LYS A 107 -2.75 17.29 -11.96
CA LYS A 107 -2.72 18.20 -13.14
C LYS A 107 -3.61 19.43 -12.94
N LYS A 108 -4.83 19.24 -12.43
CA LYS A 108 -5.73 20.35 -12.13
C LYS A 108 -5.14 21.32 -11.12
N LEU A 109 -4.45 20.84 -10.11
CA LEU A 109 -3.75 21.70 -9.14
C LEU A 109 -2.57 22.46 -9.77
N GLN A 110 -1.81 21.82 -10.65
CA GLN A 110 -0.73 22.46 -11.40
C GLN A 110 -1.24 23.63 -12.26
N GLU A 111 -2.42 23.45 -12.89
CA GLU A 111 -3.08 24.48 -13.68
C GLU A 111 -3.64 25.61 -12.81
N THR A 112 -4.23 25.27 -11.66
CA THR A 112 -4.84 26.23 -10.73
C THR A 112 -3.80 27.07 -10.00
N PHE A 113 -2.65 26.50 -9.69
CA PHE A 113 -1.58 27.14 -8.92
C PHE A 113 -0.22 27.08 -9.65
N PRO A 114 -0.04 27.84 -10.73
CA PRO A 114 1.15 27.74 -11.60
C PRO A 114 2.49 27.93 -10.87
N SER A 115 2.51 28.74 -9.80
CA SER A 115 3.72 28.97 -8.99
C SER A 115 4.24 27.73 -8.27
N TYR A 116 3.39 26.73 -8.08
CA TYR A 116 3.71 25.46 -7.40
C TYR A 116 3.62 24.24 -8.30
N LYS A 117 3.44 24.44 -9.62
CA LYS A 117 3.17 23.34 -10.57
C LYS A 117 4.17 22.20 -10.48
N ASP A 118 5.45 22.50 -10.30
CA ASP A 118 6.52 21.52 -10.27
C ASP A 118 6.61 20.77 -8.93
N ASN A 119 5.93 21.27 -7.90
CA ASN A 119 5.88 20.65 -6.57
C ASN A 119 4.77 19.60 -6.44
N PHE A 120 3.62 19.79 -7.08
CA PHE A 120 2.45 18.92 -6.90
C PHE A 120 2.71 17.44 -7.17
N PRO A 121 3.46 17.04 -8.22
CA PRO A 121 3.81 15.63 -8.42
C PRO A 121 4.59 15.03 -7.24
N THR A 122 5.56 15.77 -6.70
CA THR A 122 6.34 15.35 -5.53
C THR A 122 5.47 15.30 -4.28
N TRP A 123 4.64 16.29 -4.05
CA TRP A 123 3.76 16.34 -2.88
C TRP A 123 2.71 15.22 -2.91
N SER A 124 2.22 14.80 -4.07
CA SER A 124 1.33 13.65 -4.17
C SER A 124 2.05 12.35 -3.75
N GLN A 125 3.32 12.18 -4.10
CA GLN A 125 4.12 11.04 -3.64
C GLN A 125 4.37 11.09 -2.12
N HIS A 126 4.57 12.27 -1.53
CA HIS A 126 4.65 12.43 -0.07
C HIS A 126 3.35 11.99 0.59
N THR A 127 2.19 12.38 0.04
CA THR A 127 0.88 11.98 0.54
C THR A 127 0.69 10.47 0.45
N SER A 128 1.07 9.85 -0.68
CA SER A 128 1.05 8.40 -0.84
C SER A 128 1.90 7.69 0.23
N ALA A 129 3.12 8.18 0.48
CA ALA A 129 3.99 7.63 1.52
C ALA A 129 3.41 7.76 2.93
N MET A 130 2.74 8.89 3.23
CA MET A 130 2.05 9.07 4.52
C MET A 130 0.89 8.06 4.68
N HIS A 131 0.09 7.81 3.65
CA HIS A 131 -0.95 6.78 3.69
C HIS A 131 -0.36 5.38 3.91
N GLN A 132 0.71 5.03 3.21
CA GLN A 132 1.38 3.74 3.37
C GLN A 132 1.86 3.54 4.81
N PHE A 133 2.53 4.53 5.38
CA PHE A 133 3.02 4.48 6.75
C PHE A 133 1.88 4.44 7.77
N ALA A 134 0.84 5.27 7.59
CA ALA A 134 -0.31 5.32 8.48
C ALA A 134 -1.04 3.97 8.52
N ILE A 135 -1.40 3.40 7.36
CA ILE A 135 -2.11 2.13 7.29
C ILE A 135 -1.26 1.00 7.87
N TRP A 136 0.02 0.94 7.54
CA TRP A 136 0.92 -0.07 8.09
C TRP A 136 1.00 -0.01 9.62
N THR A 137 1.14 1.20 10.19
CA THR A 137 1.20 1.38 11.65
C THR A 137 -0.14 1.10 12.33
N MET A 138 -1.26 1.48 11.69
CA MET A 138 -2.60 1.19 12.22
C MET A 138 -2.92 -0.31 12.19
N LEU A 139 -2.51 -1.03 11.15
CA LEU A 139 -2.61 -2.50 11.13
C LEU A 139 -1.79 -3.12 12.26
N GLU A 140 -0.56 -2.65 12.49
CA GLU A 140 0.27 -3.11 13.62
C GLU A 140 -0.38 -2.85 14.99
N LEU A 141 -1.13 -1.75 15.14
CA LEU A 141 -1.91 -1.47 16.35
C LEU A 141 -3.05 -2.46 16.58
N SER A 142 -3.59 -3.05 15.52
CA SER A 142 -4.74 -3.97 15.58
C SER A 142 -4.32 -5.43 15.77
N LEU A 143 -3.02 -5.75 15.73
CA LEU A 143 -2.49 -7.11 15.85
C LEU A 143 -2.37 -7.62 17.31
N ILE A 144 -3.07 -7.01 18.27
CA ILE A 144 -2.98 -7.39 19.70
C ILE A 144 -4.34 -7.74 20.27
#